data_4a1ac0ae6d0749250f364accb6183638
#
_entry.id   4a1ac0ae6d0749250f364accb6183638
#
_cell.length_a   1.000
_cell.length_b   1.000
_cell.length_c   1.000
_cell.angle_alpha   90.00
_cell.angle_beta   90.00
_cell.angle_gamma   90.00
#
_symmetry.space_group_name_H-M   'P 1'
#
loop_
_entity.id
_entity.type
_entity.pdbx_description
1 polymer ?
#
loop_
_entity_poly.entity_id
_entity_poly.type
_entity_poly.pdbx_seq_one_letter_code
_entity_poly.pdbx_strand_id
1 'polypeptide(L)'
;MYRNLTLSVSLLAFLTAAAVRARSPQVHRLEATPATVVYGYYWSEAPPALRIASGDVIDVDTLTNTPEGLAKAGVPDDRIQSSLKEIVSQVTGDRRGPGGHILRGPVYVEGAEPGDVLFGSMGVAPAPEAGHVSSNPPGRHAGNLDNRELVAGSTLYIPVFARGALFEVGDGHVAQGDGEFDQTAIETSLRARLQLTVRKDMKLTWPRATTPTDYISMATDPDLNAATGTAIQEMVDFLVTEKQLTHHEAYQLVSIAGNVAITQRVDKPNVGVHVRLPKSIFVPR
;
A
#
# COMPACT_ATOMS: atom_id res chain seq x y z
N MET A 1 -40.66 46.86 -53.77
CA MET A 1 -40.59 45.48 -53.22
C MET A 1 -39.14 45.11 -53.15
N TYR A 2 -38.46 45.28 -51.98
CA TYR A 2 -37.07 44.87 -51.78
C TYR A 2 -37.10 43.69 -50.79
N ARG A 3 -36.62 42.52 -51.25
CA ARG A 3 -36.46 41.34 -50.41
C ARG A 3 -35.06 41.38 -49.80
N ASN A 4 -35.00 41.53 -48.48
CA ASN A 4 -33.74 41.38 -47.71
C ASN A 4 -33.39 39.90 -47.61
N LEU A 5 -32.23 39.53 -48.14
CA LEU A 5 -31.59 38.21 -47.94
C LEU A 5 -30.66 38.32 -46.69
N THR A 6 -31.05 37.65 -45.61
CA THR A 6 -30.19 37.49 -44.46
C THR A 6 -29.32 36.26 -44.66
N LEU A 7 -28.01 36.44 -44.77
CA LEU A 7 -27.01 35.36 -44.78
C LEU A 7 -26.70 34.97 -43.35
N SER A 8 -27.11 33.77 -42.95
CA SER A 8 -26.70 33.17 -41.66
C SER A 8 -25.36 32.45 -41.86
N VAL A 9 -24.31 32.97 -41.25
CA VAL A 9 -22.99 32.31 -41.19
C VAL A 9 -22.96 31.40 -39.98
N SER A 10 -23.07 30.09 -40.20
CA SER A 10 -22.91 29.10 -39.12
C SER A 10 -21.40 28.84 -38.88
N LEU A 11 -20.91 29.30 -37.73
CA LEU A 11 -19.54 29.07 -37.28
C LEU A 11 -19.49 27.65 -36.70
N LEU A 12 -18.89 26.71 -37.48
CA LEU A 12 -18.64 25.35 -37.03
C LEU A 12 -17.33 25.38 -36.17
N ALA A 13 -17.46 25.35 -34.84
CA ALA A 13 -16.32 25.19 -33.96
C ALA A 13 -15.88 23.72 -33.94
N PHE A 14 -14.76 23.42 -34.60
CA PHE A 14 -14.08 22.14 -34.49
C PHE A 14 -13.41 22.06 -33.11
N LEU A 15 -14.03 21.35 -32.14
CA LEU A 15 -13.37 20.90 -30.93
C LEU A 15 -12.43 19.75 -31.30
N THR A 16 -11.14 20.04 -31.48
CA THR A 16 -10.10 19.03 -31.54
C THR A 16 -9.91 18.48 -30.12
N ALA A 17 -10.57 17.37 -29.81
CA ALA A 17 -10.21 16.57 -28.64
C ALA A 17 -8.79 16.02 -28.86
N ALA A 18 -7.80 16.64 -28.22
CA ALA A 18 -6.47 16.07 -28.13
C ALA A 18 -6.59 14.75 -27.37
N ALA A 19 -6.51 13.64 -28.08
CA ALA A 19 -6.40 12.32 -27.47
C ALA A 19 -5.11 12.30 -26.64
N VAL A 20 -5.24 12.39 -25.32
CA VAL A 20 -4.12 12.15 -24.41
C VAL A 20 -3.71 10.70 -24.61
N ARG A 21 -2.65 10.50 -25.37
CA ARG A 21 -2.08 9.18 -25.57
C ARG A 21 -1.57 8.70 -24.21
N ALA A 22 -2.19 7.67 -23.66
CA ALA A 22 -1.75 7.08 -22.42
C ALA A 22 -0.26 6.70 -22.55
N ARG A 23 0.59 7.25 -21.70
CA ARG A 23 2.01 6.92 -21.64
C ARG A 23 2.18 5.45 -21.24
N SER A 24 3.04 4.72 -21.92
CA SER A 24 3.39 3.37 -21.50
C SER A 24 4.10 3.43 -20.13
N PRO A 25 3.77 2.54 -19.18
CA PRO A 25 4.46 2.43 -17.90
C PRO A 25 5.98 2.28 -18.09
N GLN A 26 6.76 3.03 -17.32
CA GLN A 26 8.20 2.83 -17.23
C GLN A 26 8.54 1.93 -16.06
N VAL A 27 9.62 1.15 -16.20
CA VAL A 27 10.13 0.31 -15.11
C VAL A 27 11.38 0.99 -14.55
N HIS A 28 11.33 1.26 -13.24
CA HIS A 28 12.42 1.87 -12.49
C HIS A 28 13.03 0.84 -11.55
N ARG A 29 14.34 0.66 -11.60
CA ARG A 29 15.05 -0.17 -10.64
C ARG A 29 15.35 0.65 -9.39
N LEU A 30 14.98 0.14 -8.20
CA LEU A 30 15.30 0.74 -6.90
C LEU A 30 16.30 -0.17 -6.18
N GLU A 31 17.58 0.16 -6.36
CA GLU A 31 18.68 -0.61 -5.77
C GLU A 31 18.72 -0.45 -4.24
N ALA A 32 19.27 -1.48 -3.57
CA ALA A 32 19.46 -1.50 -2.14
C ALA A 32 20.77 -0.78 -1.74
N THR A 33 20.68 0.49 -1.37
CA THR A 33 21.83 1.29 -0.94
C THR A 33 21.47 2.13 0.29
N PRO A 34 22.47 2.64 1.04
CA PRO A 34 22.18 3.55 2.15
C PRO A 34 21.41 4.81 1.76
N ALA A 35 21.43 5.22 0.47
CA ALA A 35 20.72 6.39 -0.03
C ALA A 35 19.27 6.10 -0.45
N THR A 36 18.91 4.85 -0.62
CA THR A 36 17.60 4.42 -1.16
C THR A 36 16.77 3.64 -0.14
N VAL A 37 17.13 3.77 1.11
CA VAL A 37 16.41 3.12 2.23
C VAL A 37 16.02 4.11 3.29
N VAL A 38 14.89 3.82 3.92
CA VAL A 38 14.48 4.34 5.21
C VAL A 38 14.59 3.19 6.22
N TYR A 39 15.15 3.44 7.39
CA TYR A 39 15.35 2.42 8.38
C TYR A 39 14.52 2.69 9.64
N GLY A 40 13.46 1.93 9.82
CA GLY A 40 12.67 1.88 11.04
C GLY A 40 11.61 2.95 11.20
N TYR A 41 11.24 3.70 10.16
CA TYR A 41 10.20 4.73 10.26
C TYR A 41 9.52 5.03 8.93
N TYR A 42 8.36 5.70 9.01
CA TYR A 42 7.69 6.41 7.92
C TYR A 42 7.61 7.89 8.25
N TRP A 43 7.80 8.77 7.26
CA TRP A 43 7.80 10.22 7.50
C TRP A 43 7.39 11.02 6.26
N SER A 44 6.45 11.97 6.42
CA SER A 44 5.93 12.78 5.32
C SER A 44 6.93 13.79 4.72
N GLU A 45 8.02 14.09 5.42
CA GLU A 45 9.08 14.99 4.95
C GLU A 45 10.35 14.23 4.55
N ALA A 46 10.30 12.89 4.51
CA ALA A 46 11.43 12.09 4.08
C ALA A 46 11.81 12.43 2.61
N PRO A 47 13.09 12.70 2.33
CA PRO A 47 13.51 12.99 0.97
C PRO A 47 13.32 11.77 0.07
N PRO A 48 12.64 11.89 -1.06
CA PRO A 48 12.37 10.75 -1.92
C PRO A 48 13.66 10.22 -2.57
N ALA A 49 13.86 8.91 -2.47
CA ALA A 49 14.94 8.21 -3.16
C ALA A 49 14.66 8.03 -4.66
N LEU A 50 13.39 8.07 -5.05
CA LEU A 50 12.95 7.91 -6.44
C LEU A 50 11.68 8.73 -6.67
N ARG A 51 11.55 9.31 -7.87
CA ARG A 51 10.32 9.95 -8.35
C ARG A 51 9.82 9.25 -9.59
N ILE A 52 8.54 8.92 -9.63
CA ILE A 52 7.90 8.21 -10.75
C ILE A 52 6.57 8.86 -11.11
N ALA A 53 6.13 8.64 -12.33
CA ALA A 53 4.76 8.99 -12.72
C ALA A 53 3.76 7.91 -12.24
N SER A 54 2.52 8.33 -12.01
CA SER A 54 1.41 7.40 -11.76
C SER A 54 1.29 6.37 -12.89
N GLY A 55 1.19 5.09 -12.54
CA GLY A 55 1.14 3.96 -13.46
C GLY A 55 2.50 3.32 -13.76
N ASP A 56 3.61 3.92 -13.33
CA ASP A 56 4.93 3.32 -13.47
C ASP A 56 5.14 2.11 -12.54
N VAL A 57 6.17 1.35 -12.85
CA VAL A 57 6.53 0.11 -12.14
C VAL A 57 7.88 0.31 -11.46
N ILE A 58 7.97 -0.10 -10.20
CA ILE A 58 9.25 -0.26 -9.51
C ILE A 58 9.65 -1.74 -9.48
N ASP A 59 10.93 -2.01 -9.76
CA ASP A 59 11.57 -3.31 -9.60
C ASP A 59 12.53 -3.19 -8.42
N VAL A 60 12.24 -3.88 -7.33
CA VAL A 60 12.88 -3.68 -6.03
C VAL A 60 13.26 -5.01 -5.38
N ASP A 61 14.46 -5.07 -4.78
CA ASP A 61 14.84 -6.14 -3.86
C ASP A 61 14.65 -5.64 -2.43
N THR A 62 13.88 -6.35 -1.61
CA THR A 62 13.78 -6.09 -0.18
C THR A 62 14.96 -6.71 0.57
N LEU A 63 15.20 -6.24 1.77
CA LEU A 63 16.18 -6.82 2.69
C LEU A 63 15.48 -7.08 4.02
N THR A 64 15.87 -8.15 4.65
CA THR A 64 15.37 -8.48 5.99
C THR A 64 16.55 -8.76 6.92
N ASN A 65 16.28 -8.70 8.24
CA ASN A 65 17.20 -9.02 9.30
C ASN A 65 18.41 -8.05 9.39
N THR A 66 19.40 -8.42 10.19
CA THR A 66 20.69 -7.73 10.31
C THR A 66 21.83 -8.69 10.05
N PRO A 67 23.04 -8.20 9.68
CA PRO A 67 24.21 -9.08 9.54
C PRO A 67 24.45 -9.92 10.77
N GLU A 68 24.30 -9.34 11.98
CA GLU A 68 24.48 -10.04 13.25
C GLU A 68 23.41 -11.11 13.49
N GLY A 69 22.16 -10.81 13.13
CA GLY A 69 21.05 -11.76 13.21
C GLY A 69 21.27 -12.97 12.31
N LEU A 70 21.68 -12.73 11.06
CA LEU A 70 22.00 -13.78 10.10
C LEU A 70 23.20 -14.62 10.54
N ALA A 71 24.26 -13.99 11.06
CA ALA A 71 25.41 -14.70 11.58
C ALA A 71 25.06 -15.59 12.79
N LYS A 72 24.21 -15.10 13.71
CA LYS A 72 23.68 -15.91 14.84
C LYS A 72 22.85 -17.10 14.36
N ALA A 73 22.13 -16.94 13.24
CA ALA A 73 21.39 -18.01 12.60
C ALA A 73 22.28 -18.99 11.82
N GLY A 74 23.60 -18.80 11.83
CA GLY A 74 24.59 -19.70 11.19
C GLY A 74 24.85 -19.39 9.71
N VAL A 75 24.40 -18.21 9.20
CA VAL A 75 24.73 -17.80 7.84
C VAL A 75 26.19 -17.37 7.76
N PRO A 76 27.02 -17.98 6.88
CA PRO A 76 28.40 -17.58 6.69
C PRO A 76 28.53 -16.12 6.23
N ASP A 77 29.57 -15.42 6.69
CA ASP A 77 29.73 -13.98 6.44
C ASP A 77 29.80 -13.62 4.95
N ASP A 78 30.40 -14.49 4.14
CA ASP A 78 30.47 -14.33 2.68
C ASP A 78 29.14 -14.55 1.96
N ARG A 79 28.14 -15.09 2.66
CA ARG A 79 26.76 -15.24 2.16
C ARG A 79 25.84 -14.11 2.60
N ILE A 80 26.26 -13.28 3.54
CA ILE A 80 25.52 -12.09 3.93
C ILE A 80 25.71 -11.00 2.87
N GLN A 81 24.61 -10.50 2.34
CA GLN A 81 24.60 -9.49 1.26
C GLN A 81 25.43 -8.26 1.66
N SER A 82 26.34 -7.84 0.79
CA SER A 82 27.20 -6.67 1.02
C SER A 82 26.37 -5.39 1.22
N SER A 83 25.30 -5.24 0.45
CA SER A 83 24.36 -4.10 0.58
C SER A 83 23.69 -4.04 1.97
N LEU A 84 23.36 -5.18 2.58
CA LEU A 84 22.83 -5.23 3.94
C LEU A 84 23.88 -4.74 4.96
N LYS A 85 25.11 -5.22 4.85
CA LYS A 85 26.23 -4.79 5.72
C LYS A 85 26.48 -3.28 5.59
N GLU A 86 26.49 -2.79 4.36
CA GLU A 86 26.69 -1.38 4.06
C GLU A 86 25.56 -0.50 4.63
N ILE A 87 24.30 -0.88 4.41
CA ILE A 87 23.13 -0.16 4.93
C ILE A 87 23.17 -0.11 6.46
N VAL A 88 23.37 -1.25 7.12
CA VAL A 88 23.35 -1.29 8.59
C VAL A 88 24.51 -0.49 9.19
N SER A 89 25.67 -0.44 8.53
CA SER A 89 26.83 0.32 9.01
C SER A 89 26.70 1.84 8.74
N GLN A 90 26.05 2.27 7.67
CA GLN A 90 26.00 3.68 7.25
C GLN A 90 24.71 4.39 7.61
N VAL A 91 23.57 3.67 7.77
CA VAL A 91 22.29 4.25 8.17
C VAL A 91 22.20 4.24 9.69
N THR A 92 22.70 5.30 10.32
CA THR A 92 22.82 5.45 11.77
C THR A 92 22.34 6.83 12.23
N GLY A 93 22.26 7.07 13.53
CA GLY A 93 21.84 8.34 14.12
C GLY A 93 20.44 8.74 13.68
N ASP A 94 20.25 9.98 13.29
CA ASP A 94 18.94 10.56 12.90
C ASP A 94 18.33 9.92 11.64
N ARG A 95 19.12 9.13 10.90
CA ARG A 95 18.65 8.38 9.74
C ARG A 95 18.03 7.01 10.11
N ARG A 96 18.04 6.65 11.41
CA ARG A 96 17.48 5.41 11.92
C ARG A 96 16.34 5.71 12.91
N GLY A 97 15.16 5.27 12.56
CA GLY A 97 13.97 5.40 13.41
C GLY A 97 13.87 4.29 14.47
N PRO A 98 12.78 4.29 15.23
CA PRO A 98 12.58 3.35 16.35
C PRO A 98 12.20 1.93 15.93
N GLY A 99 11.79 1.71 14.68
CA GLY A 99 11.40 0.41 14.17
C GLY A 99 12.56 -0.45 13.70
N GLY A 100 12.28 -1.70 13.34
CA GLY A 100 13.26 -2.70 12.92
C GLY A 100 13.45 -2.85 11.42
N HIS A 101 12.55 -2.35 10.60
CA HIS A 101 12.46 -2.68 9.19
C HIS A 101 13.38 -1.81 8.30
N ILE A 102 14.01 -2.44 7.31
CA ILE A 102 14.76 -1.76 6.25
C ILE A 102 13.83 -1.60 5.06
N LEU A 103 13.27 -0.41 4.89
CA LEU A 103 12.29 -0.09 3.87
C LEU A 103 12.95 0.52 2.64
N ARG A 104 12.55 0.10 1.44
CA ARG A 104 12.97 0.70 0.17
C ARG A 104 12.13 1.92 -0.13
N GLY A 105 12.76 2.99 -0.49
CA GLY A 105 12.10 4.25 -0.77
C GLY A 105 12.73 5.40 0.01
N PRO A 106 11.98 6.48 0.22
CA PRO A 106 10.59 6.69 -0.24
C PRO A 106 10.49 6.87 -1.75
N VAL A 107 9.42 6.37 -2.34
CA VAL A 107 9.09 6.59 -3.75
C VAL A 107 8.01 7.67 -3.83
N TYR A 108 8.34 8.81 -4.43
CA TYR A 108 7.39 9.88 -4.70
C TYR A 108 6.62 9.58 -5.98
N VAL A 109 5.32 9.49 -5.89
CA VAL A 109 4.43 9.29 -7.05
C VAL A 109 3.85 10.63 -7.47
N GLU A 110 4.18 11.06 -8.70
CA GLU A 110 3.75 12.36 -9.22
C GLU A 110 2.21 12.43 -9.28
N GLY A 111 1.67 13.55 -8.78
CA GLY A 111 0.25 13.83 -8.75
C GLY A 111 -0.52 13.18 -7.61
N ALA A 112 0.13 12.41 -6.73
CA ALA A 112 -0.51 11.92 -5.51
C ALA A 112 -0.66 13.04 -4.48
N GLU A 113 -1.87 13.26 -4.02
CA GLU A 113 -2.23 14.28 -3.04
C GLU A 113 -3.01 13.65 -1.87
N PRO A 114 -2.99 14.25 -0.68
CA PRO A 114 -3.78 13.75 0.45
C PRO A 114 -5.26 13.58 0.08
N GLY A 115 -5.82 12.44 0.45
CA GLY A 115 -7.20 12.05 0.12
C GLY A 115 -7.34 11.29 -1.20
N ASP A 116 -6.29 11.13 -2.00
CA ASP A 116 -6.22 10.16 -3.11
C ASP A 116 -6.04 8.73 -2.56
N VAL A 117 -6.07 7.74 -3.45
CA VAL A 117 -5.74 6.35 -3.13
C VAL A 117 -4.56 5.91 -3.97
N LEU A 118 -3.53 5.34 -3.35
CA LEU A 118 -2.44 4.68 -4.04
C LEU A 118 -2.76 3.19 -4.20
N PHE A 119 -2.59 2.71 -5.40
CA PHE A 119 -2.69 1.31 -5.76
C PHE A 119 -1.28 0.72 -5.78
N GLY A 120 -0.95 -0.17 -4.83
CA GLY A 120 0.39 -0.75 -4.67
C GLY A 120 0.43 -1.76 -3.53
N SER A 121 1.63 -2.14 -3.11
CA SER A 121 1.86 -3.06 -1.98
C SER A 121 2.82 -2.43 -0.97
N MET A 122 2.47 -2.38 0.31
CA MET A 122 3.16 -1.81 1.47
C MET A 122 2.82 -0.33 1.73
N GLY A 123 3.49 0.32 2.69
CA GLY A 123 3.06 1.56 3.30
C GLY A 123 3.38 2.85 2.56
N VAL A 124 2.69 3.90 2.94
CA VAL A 124 2.94 5.29 2.52
C VAL A 124 3.28 6.15 3.73
N ALA A 125 3.79 7.35 3.51
CA ALA A 125 4.01 8.29 4.60
C ALA A 125 2.69 8.63 5.32
N PRO A 126 2.70 8.72 6.66
CA PRO A 126 1.57 9.18 7.45
C PRO A 126 1.30 10.67 7.20
N ALA A 127 0.23 11.19 7.80
CA ALA A 127 -0.07 12.60 7.78
C ALA A 127 1.06 13.43 8.45
N PRO A 128 1.33 14.66 7.96
CA PRO A 128 2.47 15.46 8.44
C PRO A 128 2.52 15.66 9.95
N GLU A 129 1.37 15.82 10.59
CA GLU A 129 1.26 16.00 12.03
C GLU A 129 1.69 14.79 12.87
N ALA A 130 1.78 13.62 12.27
CA ALA A 130 2.24 12.41 12.94
C ALA A 130 3.77 12.36 13.11
N GLY A 131 4.51 13.20 12.36
CA GLY A 131 5.98 13.22 12.40
C GLY A 131 6.59 11.88 11.95
N HIS A 132 7.63 11.46 12.66
CA HIS A 132 8.26 10.15 12.45
C HIS A 132 7.44 9.04 13.10
N VAL A 133 6.86 8.16 12.30
CA VAL A 133 6.10 7.00 12.79
C VAL A 133 6.96 5.75 12.69
N SER A 134 7.01 4.96 13.76
CA SER A 134 7.73 3.68 13.77
C SER A 134 7.22 2.73 12.68
N SER A 135 8.14 2.00 12.06
CA SER A 135 7.78 0.99 11.07
C SER A 135 7.17 -0.29 11.67
N ASN A 136 7.23 -0.49 13.01
CA ASN A 136 6.73 -1.72 13.62
C ASN A 136 5.19 -1.77 13.73
N PRO A 137 4.49 -0.79 14.35
CA PRO A 137 3.04 -0.90 14.49
C PRO A 137 2.33 -0.78 13.15
N PRO A 138 1.37 -1.66 12.84
CA PRO A 138 0.52 -1.50 11.67
C PRO A 138 -0.39 -0.27 11.81
N GLY A 139 -0.73 0.34 10.67
CA GLY A 139 -1.54 1.54 10.67
C GLY A 139 -2.32 1.82 9.39
N ARG A 140 -3.11 2.88 9.42
CA ARG A 140 -3.93 3.33 8.27
C ARG A 140 -3.10 3.68 7.03
N HIS A 141 -1.84 4.02 7.20
CA HIS A 141 -0.89 4.28 6.13
C HIS A 141 -0.38 2.99 5.45
N ALA A 142 -0.94 1.84 5.81
CA ALA A 142 -0.59 0.50 5.36
C ALA A 142 0.85 0.06 5.72
N GLY A 143 1.52 0.76 6.64
CA GLY A 143 2.79 0.29 7.18
C GLY A 143 2.58 -0.97 8.00
N ASN A 144 3.45 -1.95 7.82
CA ASN A 144 3.50 -3.22 8.58
C ASN A 144 2.16 -3.96 8.70
N LEU A 145 1.48 -4.17 7.57
CA LEU A 145 0.16 -4.81 7.61
C LEU A 145 0.21 -6.33 7.79
N ASP A 146 1.35 -6.97 7.52
CA ASP A 146 1.62 -8.42 7.65
C ASP A 146 0.43 -9.31 7.25
N ASN A 147 -0.18 -8.96 6.14
CA ASN A 147 -1.34 -9.68 5.63
C ASN A 147 -0.93 -10.74 4.61
N ARG A 148 -0.98 -12.00 4.99
CA ARG A 148 -0.63 -13.16 4.16
C ARG A 148 -1.39 -13.26 2.84
N GLU A 149 -2.51 -12.55 2.69
CA GLU A 149 -3.31 -12.51 1.47
C GLU A 149 -2.70 -11.59 0.39
N LEU A 150 -1.74 -10.74 0.76
CA LEU A 150 -1.09 -9.79 -0.14
C LEU A 150 0.04 -10.46 -0.93
N VAL A 151 -0.30 -11.40 -1.78
CA VAL A 151 0.61 -12.16 -2.64
C VAL A 151 0.65 -11.62 -4.07
N ALA A 152 1.51 -12.18 -4.92
CA ALA A 152 1.57 -11.84 -6.34
C ALA A 152 0.20 -11.95 -7.01
N GLY A 153 -0.20 -10.90 -7.76
CA GLY A 153 -1.53 -10.79 -8.37
C GLY A 153 -2.58 -10.13 -7.47
N SER A 154 -2.26 -9.83 -6.21
CA SER A 154 -3.11 -9.00 -5.37
C SER A 154 -2.93 -7.51 -5.69
N THR A 155 -3.91 -6.74 -5.26
CA THR A 155 -3.91 -5.29 -5.34
C THR A 155 -4.22 -4.71 -3.97
N LEU A 156 -3.35 -3.87 -3.46
CA LEU A 156 -3.57 -3.10 -2.23
C LEU A 156 -3.92 -1.66 -2.59
N TYR A 157 -4.98 -1.13 -2.00
CA TYR A 157 -5.41 0.25 -2.07
C TYR A 157 -5.09 0.94 -0.75
N ILE A 158 -4.32 2.01 -0.80
CA ILE A 158 -3.82 2.71 0.38
C ILE A 158 -4.31 4.15 0.34
N PRO A 159 -4.96 4.68 1.39
CA PRO A 159 -5.26 6.10 1.48
C PRO A 159 -3.97 6.92 1.55
N VAL A 160 -3.88 7.98 0.74
CA VAL A 160 -2.73 8.90 0.71
C VAL A 160 -2.91 9.99 1.76
N PHE A 161 -1.91 10.20 2.61
CA PHE A 161 -1.92 11.20 3.67
C PHE A 161 -0.93 12.35 3.44
N ALA A 162 0.10 12.13 2.63
CA ALA A 162 1.13 13.11 2.32
C ALA A 162 1.29 13.26 0.80
N ARG A 163 1.70 14.45 0.37
CA ARG A 163 1.95 14.74 -1.04
C ARG A 163 3.01 13.79 -1.61
N GLY A 164 2.71 13.20 -2.76
CA GLY A 164 3.57 12.21 -3.40
C GLY A 164 3.47 10.82 -2.81
N ALA A 165 2.59 10.60 -1.82
CA ALA A 165 2.38 9.36 -1.07
C ALA A 165 3.64 8.88 -0.33
N LEU A 166 4.84 9.05 -0.87
CA LEU A 166 6.14 8.61 -0.31
C LEU A 166 6.08 7.11 0.07
N PHE A 167 5.87 6.30 -0.94
CA PHE A 167 5.69 4.86 -0.80
C PHE A 167 7.00 4.16 -0.41
N GLU A 168 6.90 3.24 0.53
CA GLU A 168 8.01 2.42 1.03
C GLU A 168 7.62 0.94 1.04
N VAL A 169 8.60 0.05 0.80
CA VAL A 169 8.42 -1.40 0.76
C VAL A 169 9.58 -2.13 1.40
N GLY A 170 9.27 -3.14 2.19
CA GLY A 170 10.26 -3.98 2.88
C GLY A 170 9.59 -5.22 3.43
N ASP A 171 10.28 -5.89 4.35
CA ASP A 171 9.73 -6.93 5.21
C ASP A 171 9.01 -8.05 4.44
N GLY A 172 9.80 -8.80 3.67
CA GLY A 172 9.27 -9.87 2.82
C GLY A 172 9.12 -11.18 3.56
N HIS A 173 7.94 -11.79 3.51
CA HIS A 173 7.64 -13.08 4.14
C HIS A 173 7.51 -14.21 3.10
N VAL A 174 8.17 -15.34 3.34
CA VAL A 174 7.96 -16.58 2.56
C VAL A 174 6.69 -17.28 2.97
N ALA A 175 6.42 -17.30 4.28
CA ALA A 175 5.26 -17.93 4.85
C ALA A 175 4.87 -17.24 6.16
N GLN A 176 3.57 -17.09 6.37
CA GLN A 176 2.96 -16.51 7.56
C GLN A 176 1.62 -17.18 7.80
N GLY A 177 1.31 -17.44 9.07
CA GLY A 177 -0.03 -17.79 9.52
C GLY A 177 -0.84 -16.55 9.89
N ASP A 178 -2.17 -16.64 9.90
CA ASP A 178 -3.01 -15.60 10.47
C ASP A 178 -2.67 -15.41 11.95
N GLY A 179 -2.51 -14.14 12.34
CA GLY A 179 -2.16 -13.74 13.70
C GLY A 179 -0.69 -13.50 13.96
N GLU A 180 0.24 -14.09 13.21
CA GLU A 180 1.70 -13.92 13.35
C GLU A 180 2.18 -13.97 14.81
N PHE A 181 1.76 -14.99 15.56
CA PHE A 181 1.81 -15.00 17.03
C PHE A 181 3.22 -15.02 17.63
N ASP A 182 4.24 -15.40 16.87
CA ASP A 182 5.63 -15.47 17.34
C ASP A 182 6.41 -14.18 17.08
N GLN A 183 5.72 -13.12 16.70
CA GLN A 183 6.28 -11.80 16.35
C GLN A 183 7.21 -11.85 15.13
N THR A 184 7.11 -12.89 14.33
CA THR A 184 7.83 -13.04 13.07
C THR A 184 7.13 -14.08 12.20
N ALA A 185 7.28 -13.90 10.90
CA ALA A 185 6.96 -14.93 9.92
C ALA A 185 8.24 -15.71 9.54
N ILE A 186 8.28 -16.35 8.38
CA ILE A 186 9.54 -16.75 7.78
C ILE A 186 10.03 -15.59 6.93
N GLU A 187 10.84 -14.75 7.55
CA GLU A 187 11.41 -13.54 6.95
C GLU A 187 12.38 -13.86 5.82
N THR A 188 12.32 -13.07 4.76
CA THR A 188 13.24 -13.21 3.63
C THR A 188 13.39 -11.94 2.81
N SER A 189 14.52 -11.86 2.10
CA SER A 189 14.66 -10.88 1.01
C SER A 189 13.88 -11.34 -0.21
N LEU A 190 13.05 -10.48 -0.75
CA LEU A 190 12.23 -10.74 -1.93
C LEU A 190 12.59 -9.79 -3.06
N ARG A 191 12.44 -10.27 -4.29
CA ARG A 191 12.36 -9.39 -5.45
C ARG A 191 10.90 -9.17 -5.79
N ALA A 192 10.49 -7.91 -5.80
CA ALA A 192 9.13 -7.51 -6.12
C ALA A 192 9.09 -6.57 -7.33
N ARG A 193 8.04 -6.71 -8.13
CA ARG A 193 7.69 -5.77 -9.19
C ARG A 193 6.32 -5.20 -8.88
N LEU A 194 6.28 -3.91 -8.57
CA LEU A 194 5.10 -3.22 -8.06
C LEU A 194 4.73 -2.08 -8.99
N GLN A 195 3.48 -2.06 -9.46
CA GLN A 195 2.94 -0.93 -10.20
C GLN A 195 2.25 0.02 -9.21
N LEU A 196 2.61 1.30 -9.25
CA LEU A 196 2.05 2.33 -8.37
C LEU A 196 1.16 3.27 -9.19
N THR A 197 -0.13 3.30 -8.88
CA THR A 197 -1.12 4.10 -9.59
C THR A 197 -1.93 4.96 -8.65
N VAL A 198 -2.04 6.25 -8.92
CA VAL A 198 -2.90 7.17 -8.16
C VAL A 198 -4.34 7.06 -8.67
N ARG A 199 -5.28 6.85 -7.75
CA ARG A 199 -6.72 6.79 -7.99
C ARG A 199 -7.40 7.99 -7.34
N LYS A 200 -7.79 8.95 -8.18
CA LYS A 200 -8.49 10.18 -7.74
C LYS A 200 -10.00 10.00 -7.64
N ASP A 201 -10.50 8.93 -8.24
CA ASP A 201 -11.91 8.53 -8.28
C ASP A 201 -12.34 7.70 -7.07
N MET A 202 -11.42 7.39 -6.15
CA MET A 202 -11.67 6.61 -4.94
C MET A 202 -11.43 7.43 -3.69
N LYS A 203 -12.13 7.07 -2.62
CA LYS A 203 -11.91 7.58 -1.26
C LYS A 203 -11.88 6.41 -0.30
N LEU A 204 -10.85 6.34 0.52
CA LEU A 204 -10.68 5.29 1.52
C LEU A 204 -10.30 5.90 2.86
N THR A 205 -10.80 5.30 3.92
CA THR A 205 -10.42 5.60 5.31
C THR A 205 -9.35 4.63 5.79
N TRP A 206 -9.46 3.39 5.42
CA TRP A 206 -8.54 2.29 5.75
C TRP A 206 -8.03 1.60 4.48
N PRO A 207 -6.89 0.91 4.55
CA PRO A 207 -6.44 0.07 3.45
C PRO A 207 -7.46 -0.99 3.09
N ARG A 208 -7.56 -1.26 1.79
CA ARG A 208 -8.39 -2.33 1.23
C ARG A 208 -7.58 -3.08 0.19
N ALA A 209 -7.86 -4.37 0.03
CA ALA A 209 -7.20 -5.14 -1.02
C ALA A 209 -8.19 -5.93 -1.87
N THR A 210 -7.71 -6.41 -2.98
CA THR A 210 -8.40 -7.41 -3.79
C THR A 210 -7.39 -8.42 -4.29
N THR A 211 -7.77 -9.68 -4.22
CA THR A 211 -7.05 -10.80 -4.84
C THR A 211 -7.81 -11.29 -6.07
N PRO A 212 -7.34 -12.26 -6.82
CA PRO A 212 -8.15 -12.90 -7.86
C PRO A 212 -9.50 -13.44 -7.35
N THR A 213 -9.56 -13.88 -6.10
CA THR A 213 -10.71 -14.57 -5.51
C THR A 213 -11.52 -13.77 -4.52
N ASP A 214 -10.93 -12.77 -3.87
CA ASP A 214 -11.54 -12.11 -2.71
C ASP A 214 -11.46 -10.57 -2.78
N TYR A 215 -12.40 -9.91 -2.12
CA TYR A 215 -12.29 -8.55 -1.63
C TYR A 215 -11.85 -8.60 -0.17
N ILE A 216 -10.99 -7.65 0.25
CA ILE A 216 -10.42 -7.64 1.58
C ILE A 216 -10.50 -6.23 2.15
N SER A 217 -11.15 -6.06 3.30
CA SER A 217 -11.04 -4.85 4.13
C SER A 217 -10.09 -5.10 5.30
N MET A 218 -9.44 -4.04 5.77
CA MET A 218 -8.43 -4.13 6.83
C MET A 218 -8.60 -2.99 7.82
N ALA A 219 -8.32 -3.27 9.08
CA ALA A 219 -8.21 -2.24 10.11
C ALA A 219 -7.23 -2.65 11.20
N THR A 220 -6.73 -1.67 11.92
CA THR A 220 -5.83 -1.87 13.06
C THR A 220 -6.28 -1.02 14.24
N ASP A 221 -6.13 -1.52 15.45
CA ASP A 221 -6.44 -0.81 16.68
C ASP A 221 -5.72 -1.49 17.86
N PRO A 222 -5.40 -0.79 18.95
CA PRO A 222 -4.93 -1.45 20.18
C PRO A 222 -5.94 -2.45 20.78
N ASP A 223 -7.25 -2.23 20.57
CA ASP A 223 -8.32 -3.14 20.94
C ASP A 223 -8.74 -4.01 19.75
N LEU A 224 -8.61 -5.33 19.91
CA LEU A 224 -9.00 -6.29 18.88
C LEU A 224 -10.48 -6.19 18.48
N ASN A 225 -11.38 -5.89 19.43
CA ASN A 225 -12.80 -5.74 19.11
C ASN A 225 -13.05 -4.48 18.29
N ALA A 226 -12.38 -3.38 18.60
CA ALA A 226 -12.44 -2.15 17.81
C ALA A 226 -11.90 -2.36 16.40
N ALA A 227 -10.72 -3.01 16.25
CA ALA A 227 -10.16 -3.36 14.94
C ALA A 227 -11.13 -4.25 14.13
N THR A 228 -11.74 -5.26 14.79
CA THR A 228 -12.72 -6.15 14.16
C THR A 228 -13.94 -5.37 13.67
N GLY A 229 -14.52 -4.53 14.54
CA GLY A 229 -15.69 -3.71 14.19
C GLY A 229 -15.41 -2.79 13.01
N THR A 230 -14.25 -2.15 13.00
CA THR A 230 -13.81 -1.26 11.90
C THR A 230 -13.60 -2.04 10.60
N ALA A 231 -12.92 -3.18 10.62
CA ALA A 231 -12.70 -4.00 9.43
C ALA A 231 -14.03 -4.50 8.81
N ILE A 232 -15.00 -4.87 9.64
CA ILE A 232 -16.36 -5.24 9.20
C ILE A 232 -17.08 -4.04 8.58
N GLN A 233 -17.04 -2.87 9.23
CA GLN A 233 -17.68 -1.65 8.73
C GLN A 233 -17.11 -1.24 7.36
N GLU A 234 -15.78 -1.27 7.18
CA GLU A 234 -15.13 -0.98 5.89
C GLU A 234 -15.57 -1.95 4.78
N MET A 235 -15.84 -3.23 5.10
CA MET A 235 -16.41 -4.17 4.12
C MET A 235 -17.87 -3.84 3.79
N VAL A 236 -18.67 -3.47 4.78
CA VAL A 236 -20.05 -3.02 4.58
C VAL A 236 -20.09 -1.78 3.70
N ASP A 237 -19.26 -0.79 3.98
CA ASP A 237 -19.19 0.46 3.21
C ASP A 237 -18.76 0.21 1.76
N PHE A 238 -17.81 -0.71 1.56
CA PHE A 238 -17.44 -1.18 0.22
C PHE A 238 -18.63 -1.79 -0.53
N LEU A 239 -19.42 -2.62 0.11
CA LEU A 239 -20.58 -3.25 -0.51
C LEU A 239 -21.69 -2.24 -0.85
N VAL A 240 -21.89 -1.26 0.01
CA VAL A 240 -22.85 -0.18 -0.25
C VAL A 240 -22.40 0.67 -1.44
N THR A 241 -21.13 1.08 -1.46
CA THR A 241 -20.63 2.01 -2.49
C THR A 241 -20.38 1.34 -3.83
N GLU A 242 -19.72 0.17 -3.83
CA GLU A 242 -19.23 -0.49 -5.05
C GLU A 242 -20.19 -1.57 -5.59
N LYS A 243 -21.04 -2.13 -4.72
CA LYS A 243 -22.01 -3.17 -5.10
C LYS A 243 -23.46 -2.69 -5.07
N GLN A 244 -23.67 -1.43 -4.66
CA GLN A 244 -24.99 -0.81 -4.66
C GLN A 244 -26.01 -1.53 -3.74
N LEU A 245 -25.52 -2.20 -2.70
CA LEU A 245 -26.39 -2.82 -1.70
C LEU A 245 -26.87 -1.77 -0.70
N THR A 246 -28.04 -2.00 -0.10
CA THR A 246 -28.42 -1.26 1.10
C THR A 246 -27.49 -1.62 2.25
N HIS A 247 -27.35 -0.75 3.24
CA HIS A 247 -26.52 -1.02 4.42
C HIS A 247 -26.94 -2.32 5.14
N HIS A 248 -28.24 -2.59 5.20
CA HIS A 248 -28.78 -3.81 5.83
C HIS A 248 -28.37 -5.07 5.05
N GLU A 249 -28.55 -5.07 3.73
CA GLU A 249 -28.12 -6.20 2.86
C GLU A 249 -26.61 -6.43 2.92
N ALA A 250 -25.83 -5.34 2.90
CA ALA A 250 -24.37 -5.42 3.02
C ALA A 250 -23.92 -6.04 4.35
N TYR A 251 -24.53 -5.60 5.46
CA TYR A 251 -24.23 -6.12 6.79
C TYR A 251 -24.62 -7.61 6.90
N GLN A 252 -25.79 -7.99 6.42
CA GLN A 252 -26.20 -9.41 6.37
C GLN A 252 -25.27 -10.25 5.50
N LEU A 253 -24.86 -9.72 4.34
CA LEU A 253 -23.96 -10.45 3.44
C LEU A 253 -22.59 -10.69 4.06
N VAL A 254 -22.03 -9.69 4.74
CA VAL A 254 -20.78 -9.87 5.50
C VAL A 254 -20.92 -10.93 6.59
N SER A 255 -22.06 -10.95 7.29
CA SER A 255 -22.32 -11.96 8.31
C SER A 255 -22.44 -13.39 7.76
N ILE A 256 -22.96 -13.55 6.54
CA ILE A 256 -23.21 -14.86 5.92
C ILE A 256 -21.95 -15.39 5.20
N ALA A 257 -21.18 -14.52 4.55
CA ALA A 257 -20.12 -14.91 3.62
C ALA A 257 -18.75 -14.32 3.95
N GLY A 258 -18.67 -13.35 4.87
CA GLY A 258 -17.43 -12.74 5.29
C GLY A 258 -16.62 -13.64 6.23
N ASN A 259 -15.31 -13.72 5.98
CA ASN A 259 -14.37 -14.44 6.83
C ASN A 259 -13.49 -13.43 7.56
N VAL A 260 -13.67 -13.30 8.87
CA VAL A 260 -12.87 -12.42 9.73
C VAL A 260 -11.66 -13.18 10.24
N ALA A 261 -10.47 -12.59 10.07
CA ALA A 261 -9.23 -13.16 10.58
C ALA A 261 -8.38 -12.10 11.28
N ILE A 262 -7.61 -12.51 12.28
CA ILE A 262 -6.60 -11.69 12.90
C ILE A 262 -5.39 -11.68 11.96
N THR A 263 -5.06 -10.53 11.39
CA THR A 263 -3.93 -10.38 10.47
C THR A 263 -2.62 -10.60 11.21
N GLN A 264 -2.42 -9.81 12.28
CA GLN A 264 -1.28 -9.89 13.20
C GLN A 264 -1.72 -9.53 14.61
N ARG A 265 -1.20 -10.29 15.61
CA ARG A 265 -1.47 -10.08 17.05
C ARG A 265 -0.32 -9.39 17.75
N VAL A 266 0.77 -9.22 17.03
CA VAL A 266 2.08 -8.67 17.44
C VAL A 266 2.18 -7.21 17.00
N ASP A 267 3.38 -6.61 17.12
CA ASP A 267 3.68 -5.23 16.72
C ASP A 267 2.86 -4.16 17.43
N LYS A 268 2.83 -4.28 18.75
CA LYS A 268 2.11 -3.34 19.60
C LYS A 268 2.49 -1.87 19.35
N PRO A 269 1.57 -0.93 19.58
CA PRO A 269 0.31 -1.13 20.33
C PRO A 269 -0.84 -1.73 19.52
N ASN A 270 -0.79 -1.71 18.20
CA ASN A 270 -1.90 -2.10 17.36
C ASN A 270 -1.91 -3.61 17.06
N VAL A 271 -3.11 -4.15 16.86
CA VAL A 271 -3.35 -5.46 16.28
C VAL A 271 -4.09 -5.28 14.95
N GLY A 272 -3.84 -6.18 13.98
CA GLY A 272 -4.47 -6.12 12.68
C GLY A 272 -5.61 -7.12 12.54
N VAL A 273 -6.70 -6.70 11.89
CA VAL A 273 -7.82 -7.56 11.49
C VAL A 273 -8.13 -7.33 10.02
N HIS A 274 -8.45 -8.41 9.31
CA HIS A 274 -8.99 -8.31 7.96
C HIS A 274 -10.26 -9.13 7.80
N VAL A 275 -11.11 -8.68 6.86
CA VAL A 275 -12.31 -9.42 6.43
C VAL A 275 -12.14 -9.78 4.97
N ARG A 276 -12.24 -11.06 4.65
CA ARG A 276 -12.27 -11.56 3.27
C ARG A 276 -13.69 -11.87 2.84
N LEU A 277 -14.08 -11.41 1.67
CA LEU A 277 -15.36 -11.71 1.05
C LEU A 277 -15.14 -12.31 -0.33
N PRO A 278 -15.58 -13.56 -0.58
CA PRO A 278 -15.35 -14.24 -1.86
C PRO A 278 -16.05 -13.53 -3.02
N LYS A 279 -15.33 -13.32 -4.13
CA LYS A 279 -15.89 -12.73 -5.35
C LYS A 279 -16.92 -13.64 -6.02
N SER A 280 -16.80 -14.96 -5.81
CA SER A 280 -17.68 -15.97 -6.40
C SER A 280 -19.13 -15.90 -5.95
N ILE A 281 -19.42 -15.17 -4.86
CA ILE A 281 -20.81 -14.96 -4.41
C ILE A 281 -21.57 -13.94 -5.28
N PHE A 282 -20.84 -13.15 -6.08
CA PHE A 282 -21.46 -12.18 -6.99
C PHE A 282 -21.64 -12.82 -8.37
N VAL A 283 -22.88 -12.87 -8.83
CA VAL A 283 -23.18 -13.35 -10.19
C VAL A 283 -22.73 -12.26 -11.17
N PRO A 284 -21.99 -12.58 -12.24
CA PRO A 284 -21.73 -11.64 -13.32
C PRO A 284 -23.04 -11.10 -13.88
N ARG A 285 -23.18 -9.79 -13.95
CA ARG A 285 -24.34 -9.14 -14.61
C ARG A 285 -24.09 -9.07 -16.10
#